data_427d758454392eb6ce21a03e86986089
#
_entry.id   427d758454392eb6ce21a03e86986089
#
_cell.length_a   1.000
_cell.length_b   1.000
_cell.length_c   1.000
_cell.angle_alpha   90.00
_cell.angle_beta   90.00
_cell.angle_gamma   90.00
#
_symmetry.space_group_name_H-M   'P 1'
#
loop_
_entity.id
_entity.type
_entity.pdbx_description
1 polymer ?
#
loop_
_entity_poly.entity_id
_entity_poly.type
_entity_poly.pdbx_seq_one_letter_code
_entity_poly.pdbx_strand_id
1 'polypeptide(L)'
;KELQNRKVDILSRNSTWSMSRETNYDLYFPAVAYYDGEGFMLPRAKNIDSALALDGTKVCVQDNTTTKLNLADYFRANNMKYQEMKFEKLDEVVKAYDTGKCDVLTADASQLYALRLNLSKPGDHTILPDIISKEPLAPVVRERDDDWMLIVKWTLYAMINAEELGITSQNIDEALKSKKPDVMRLVGTEGSYGEDLGLTKDWAVRIIRHVGNYGEVYERNVGSKSKLGIPRGLNQLWNAGGIQYAPPIR
;
A
#
# COMPACT_ATOMS: atom_id res chain seq x y z
N LYS A 1 -14.24 -10.00 7.96
CA LYS A 1 -15.19 -10.37 9.05
C LYS A 1 -15.45 -9.19 10.00
N GLU A 2 -14.42 -8.54 10.58
CA GLU A 2 -14.64 -7.43 11.55
C GLU A 2 -15.35 -6.24 10.93
N LEU A 3 -14.97 -5.84 9.69
CA LEU A 3 -15.63 -4.79 8.93
C LEU A 3 -17.08 -5.16 8.61
N GLN A 4 -17.33 -6.37 8.10
CA GLN A 4 -18.67 -6.89 7.82
C GLN A 4 -19.55 -6.97 9.08
N ASN A 5 -18.95 -7.33 10.21
CA ASN A 5 -19.63 -7.43 11.51
C ASN A 5 -19.75 -6.08 12.24
N ARG A 6 -19.44 -4.96 11.58
CA ARG A 6 -19.51 -3.59 12.12
C ARG A 6 -18.68 -3.36 13.40
N LYS A 7 -17.62 -4.14 13.61
CA LYS A 7 -16.67 -3.95 14.71
C LYS A 7 -15.66 -2.83 14.42
N VAL A 8 -15.44 -2.55 13.15
CA VAL A 8 -14.60 -1.46 12.65
C VAL A 8 -15.31 -0.80 11.46
N ASP A 9 -15.01 0.47 11.18
CA ASP A 9 -15.62 1.23 10.09
C ASP A 9 -14.72 1.32 8.86
N ILE A 10 -13.42 1.11 9.05
CA ILE A 10 -12.42 1.07 7.99
C ILE A 10 -11.41 -0.04 8.28
N LEU A 11 -10.97 -0.74 7.24
CA LEU A 11 -9.85 -1.66 7.28
C LEU A 11 -8.71 -1.04 6.46
N SER A 12 -7.68 -0.56 7.13
CA SER A 12 -6.47 -0.04 6.51
C SER A 12 -5.31 -0.99 6.78
N ARG A 13 -5.19 -1.99 5.92
CA ARG A 13 -4.17 -3.06 5.98
C ARG A 13 -3.64 -3.30 4.56
N ASN A 14 -2.73 -4.28 4.40
CA ASN A 14 -2.31 -4.77 3.07
C ASN A 14 -3.47 -5.50 2.40
N SER A 15 -4.45 -4.74 1.94
CA SER A 15 -5.66 -5.27 1.32
C SER A 15 -5.65 -4.93 -0.15
N THR A 16 -5.31 -5.90 -0.97
CA THR A 16 -5.32 -5.78 -2.43
C THR A 16 -6.75 -5.60 -2.94
N TRP A 17 -6.97 -4.55 -3.68
CA TRP A 17 -8.21 -4.37 -4.42
C TRP A 17 -8.28 -5.38 -5.56
N SER A 18 -9.24 -6.27 -5.51
CA SER A 18 -9.50 -7.25 -6.56
C SER A 18 -11.00 -7.42 -6.80
N MET A 19 -11.36 -7.78 -8.01
CA MET A 19 -12.76 -7.99 -8.41
C MET A 19 -13.48 -8.94 -7.44
N SER A 20 -12.87 -10.07 -7.09
CA SER A 20 -13.48 -11.05 -6.19
C SER A 20 -13.71 -10.53 -4.78
N ARG A 21 -12.82 -9.67 -4.26
CA ARG A 21 -12.99 -9.05 -2.95
C ARG A 21 -14.10 -8.02 -2.94
N GLU A 22 -14.24 -7.27 -4.02
CA GLU A 22 -15.31 -6.28 -4.18
C GLU A 22 -16.67 -6.94 -4.36
N THR A 23 -16.76 -7.94 -5.24
CA THR A 23 -18.05 -8.56 -5.59
C THR A 23 -18.58 -9.61 -4.60
N ASN A 24 -17.69 -10.26 -3.82
CA ASN A 24 -18.09 -11.40 -2.97
C ASN A 24 -18.22 -11.04 -1.49
N TYR A 25 -17.81 -9.84 -1.06
CA TYR A 25 -17.73 -9.51 0.35
C TYR A 25 -18.47 -8.24 0.76
N ASP A 26 -19.25 -7.62 -0.12
CA ASP A 26 -19.94 -6.34 0.11
C ASP A 26 -18.97 -5.25 0.63
N LEU A 27 -17.87 -5.06 -0.09
CA LEU A 27 -16.78 -4.15 0.28
C LEU A 27 -16.47 -3.16 -0.83
N TYR A 28 -16.20 -1.92 -0.47
CA TYR A 28 -15.66 -0.91 -1.36
C TYR A 28 -14.20 -0.61 -1.06
N PHE A 29 -13.45 -0.37 -2.13
CA PHE A 29 -12.06 0.10 -2.13
C PHE A 29 -12.02 1.53 -2.66
N PRO A 30 -12.12 2.55 -1.80
CA PRO A 30 -12.34 3.94 -2.22
C PRO A 30 -11.28 4.52 -3.15
N ALA A 31 -10.01 4.22 -2.89
CA ALA A 31 -8.87 4.64 -3.71
C ALA A 31 -7.61 3.84 -3.35
N VAL A 32 -6.68 3.72 -4.29
CA VAL A 32 -5.40 3.03 -4.07
C VAL A 32 -4.46 3.92 -3.25
N ALA A 33 -4.11 3.46 -2.06
CA ALA A 33 -3.17 4.15 -1.18
C ALA A 33 -1.71 3.79 -1.47
N TYR A 34 -1.45 2.59 -1.99
CA TYR A 34 -0.11 2.11 -2.28
C TYR A 34 -0.15 1.11 -3.45
N TYR A 35 0.63 1.37 -4.48
CA TYR A 35 0.85 0.45 -5.59
C TYR A 35 2.00 -0.47 -5.24
N ASP A 36 1.69 -1.72 -4.96
CA ASP A 36 2.62 -2.79 -4.61
C ASP A 36 2.59 -3.91 -5.66
N GLY A 37 3.34 -4.93 -5.40
CA GLY A 37 3.36 -6.17 -6.14
C GLY A 37 4.03 -7.26 -5.31
N GLU A 38 3.77 -8.50 -5.64
CA GLU A 38 4.40 -9.64 -5.00
C GLU A 38 5.85 -9.78 -5.42
N GLY A 39 6.72 -10.04 -4.45
CA GLY A 39 8.14 -10.28 -4.63
C GLY A 39 8.65 -11.49 -3.88
N PHE A 40 9.97 -11.67 -3.89
CA PHE A 40 10.65 -12.79 -3.25
C PHE A 40 11.81 -12.31 -2.40
N MET A 41 11.95 -12.88 -1.21
CA MET A 41 13.10 -12.70 -0.32
C MET A 41 13.81 -14.03 -0.10
N LEU A 42 15.15 -14.01 -0.15
CA LEU A 42 15.99 -15.19 0.03
C LEU A 42 17.32 -14.82 0.67
N PRO A 43 18.05 -15.83 1.23
CA PRO A 43 19.41 -15.62 1.71
C PRO A 43 20.35 -15.22 0.56
N ARG A 44 21.15 -14.16 0.77
CA ARG A 44 22.17 -13.70 -0.21
C ARG A 44 23.14 -14.80 -0.65
N ALA A 45 23.44 -15.74 0.26
CA ALA A 45 24.32 -16.87 -0.01
C ALA A 45 23.83 -17.81 -1.13
N LYS A 46 22.53 -17.71 -1.51
CA LYS A 46 22.01 -18.50 -2.65
C LYS A 46 22.45 -17.94 -4.02
N ASN A 47 22.96 -16.72 -4.09
CA ASN A 47 23.42 -16.07 -5.32
C ASN A 47 22.38 -16.11 -6.46
N ILE A 48 21.11 -15.94 -6.13
CA ILE A 48 20.00 -15.84 -7.06
C ILE A 48 19.61 -14.37 -7.17
N ASP A 49 19.49 -13.85 -8.39
CA ASP A 49 19.21 -12.46 -8.71
C ASP A 49 17.91 -12.26 -9.50
N SER A 50 17.25 -13.36 -9.90
CA SER A 50 15.97 -13.32 -10.62
C SER A 50 15.01 -14.39 -10.14
N ALA A 51 13.72 -14.05 -10.15
CA ALA A 51 12.63 -14.97 -9.83
C ALA A 51 12.55 -16.16 -10.78
N LEU A 52 13.06 -16.05 -12.02
CA LEU A 52 13.13 -17.15 -12.98
C LEU A 52 14.14 -18.24 -12.57
N ALA A 53 15.05 -17.93 -11.65
CA ALA A 53 16.02 -18.90 -11.13
C ALA A 53 15.52 -19.63 -9.86
N LEU A 54 14.24 -19.47 -9.50
CA LEU A 54 13.63 -20.10 -8.32
C LEU A 54 13.05 -21.49 -8.58
N ASP A 55 13.27 -22.07 -9.77
CA ASP A 55 12.80 -23.43 -10.09
C ASP A 55 13.29 -24.47 -9.08
N GLY A 56 12.38 -25.37 -8.64
CA GLY A 56 12.67 -26.43 -7.67
C GLY A 56 12.81 -25.99 -6.21
N THR A 57 12.66 -24.71 -5.88
CA THR A 57 12.83 -24.20 -4.51
C THR A 57 11.64 -24.49 -3.60
N LYS A 58 11.90 -24.46 -2.28
CA LYS A 58 10.85 -24.46 -1.24
C LYS A 58 10.45 -23.02 -0.95
N VAL A 59 9.18 -22.69 -1.20
CA VAL A 59 8.65 -21.33 -1.02
C VAL A 59 7.69 -21.28 0.16
N CYS A 60 8.02 -20.46 1.16
CA CYS A 60 7.11 -20.13 2.25
C CYS A 60 6.08 -19.09 1.80
N VAL A 61 4.81 -19.35 2.04
CA VAL A 61 3.68 -18.45 1.68
C VAL A 61 2.58 -18.51 2.73
N GLN A 62 1.90 -17.39 2.93
CA GLN A 62 0.71 -17.35 3.77
C GLN A 62 -0.51 -17.86 3.00
N ASP A 63 -1.25 -18.79 3.62
CA ASP A 63 -2.49 -19.34 3.03
C ASP A 63 -3.61 -18.29 2.99
N ASN A 64 -4.59 -18.49 2.11
CA ASN A 64 -5.74 -17.60 1.93
C ASN A 64 -5.38 -16.15 1.55
N THR A 65 -4.31 -15.97 0.76
CA THR A 65 -3.84 -14.67 0.26
C THR A 65 -3.84 -14.63 -1.27
N THR A 66 -3.83 -13.42 -1.84
CA THR A 66 -3.56 -13.20 -3.28
C THR A 66 -2.17 -13.71 -3.65
N THR A 67 -1.20 -13.54 -2.77
CA THR A 67 0.19 -13.99 -2.92
C THR A 67 0.27 -15.48 -3.29
N LYS A 68 -0.47 -16.35 -2.59
CA LYS A 68 -0.48 -17.77 -2.91
C LYS A 68 -1.00 -18.07 -4.32
N LEU A 69 -2.00 -17.34 -4.77
CA LEU A 69 -2.56 -17.50 -6.12
C LEU A 69 -1.58 -17.03 -7.18
N ASN A 70 -0.99 -15.86 -6.98
CA ASN A 70 0.00 -15.29 -7.89
C ASN A 70 1.25 -16.16 -8.01
N LEU A 71 1.74 -16.69 -6.87
CA LEU A 71 2.86 -17.64 -6.83
C LEU A 71 2.59 -18.83 -7.76
N ALA A 72 1.44 -19.46 -7.62
CA ALA A 72 1.06 -20.63 -8.43
C ALA A 72 0.96 -20.26 -9.92
N ASP A 73 0.38 -19.12 -10.24
CA ASP A 73 0.23 -18.65 -11.61
C ASP A 73 1.57 -18.31 -12.25
N TYR A 74 2.46 -17.62 -11.53
CA TYR A 74 3.78 -17.26 -12.02
C TYR A 74 4.64 -18.49 -12.34
N PHE A 75 4.72 -19.45 -11.43
CA PHE A 75 5.49 -20.69 -11.65
C PHE A 75 4.93 -21.50 -12.79
N ARG A 76 3.61 -21.65 -12.88
CA ARG A 76 2.94 -22.33 -13.99
C ARG A 76 3.20 -21.65 -15.33
N ALA A 77 3.10 -20.33 -15.41
CA ALA A 77 3.30 -19.57 -16.64
C ALA A 77 4.74 -19.67 -17.17
N ASN A 78 5.71 -19.84 -16.27
CA ASN A 78 7.13 -19.99 -16.62
C ASN A 78 7.60 -21.45 -16.69
N ASN A 79 6.69 -22.42 -16.62
CA ASN A 79 6.99 -23.87 -16.60
C ASN A 79 7.96 -24.28 -15.48
N MET A 80 7.91 -23.58 -14.37
CA MET A 80 8.73 -23.81 -13.18
C MET A 80 7.98 -24.66 -12.15
N LYS A 81 8.73 -25.35 -11.30
CA LYS A 81 8.21 -26.13 -10.18
C LYS A 81 8.66 -25.53 -8.87
N TYR A 82 7.88 -25.69 -7.81
CA TYR A 82 8.25 -25.33 -6.45
C TYR A 82 7.59 -26.26 -5.45
N GLN A 83 8.13 -26.31 -4.24
CA GLN A 83 7.49 -26.96 -3.11
C GLN A 83 6.81 -25.89 -2.24
N GLU A 84 5.48 -25.90 -2.21
CA GLU A 84 4.70 -24.97 -1.39
C GLU A 84 4.80 -25.33 0.09
N MET A 85 5.22 -24.35 0.90
CA MET A 85 5.23 -24.42 2.36
C MET A 85 4.25 -23.36 2.88
N LYS A 86 2.97 -23.76 3.06
CA LYS A 86 1.90 -22.86 3.45
C LYS A 86 1.67 -22.85 4.96
N PHE A 87 1.30 -21.68 5.48
CA PHE A 87 0.99 -21.44 6.89
C PHE A 87 -0.21 -20.51 6.99
N GLU A 88 -1.01 -20.65 8.04
CA GLU A 88 -2.18 -19.77 8.23
C GLU A 88 -1.78 -18.38 8.73
N LYS A 89 -0.77 -18.31 9.60
CA LYS A 89 -0.34 -17.06 10.23
C LYS A 89 0.99 -16.57 9.66
N LEU A 90 1.09 -15.26 9.49
CA LEU A 90 2.29 -14.62 9.00
C LEU A 90 3.52 -14.89 9.87
N ASP A 91 3.35 -14.89 11.20
CA ASP A 91 4.46 -15.16 12.13
C ASP A 91 5.03 -16.57 11.96
N GLU A 92 4.18 -17.54 11.61
CA GLU A 92 4.60 -18.91 11.33
C GLU A 92 5.39 -19.00 10.03
N VAL A 93 4.95 -18.25 8.99
CA VAL A 93 5.67 -18.12 7.71
C VAL A 93 7.07 -17.57 7.94
N VAL A 94 7.17 -16.44 8.64
CA VAL A 94 8.45 -15.78 8.94
C VAL A 94 9.37 -16.69 9.75
N LYS A 95 8.85 -17.33 10.79
CA LYS A 95 9.61 -18.27 11.62
C LYS A 95 10.12 -19.47 10.82
N ALA A 96 9.28 -20.01 9.93
CA ALA A 96 9.68 -21.14 9.09
C ALA A 96 10.81 -20.74 8.13
N TYR A 97 10.72 -19.56 7.54
CA TYR A 97 11.76 -19.03 6.66
C TYR A 97 13.05 -18.73 7.44
N ASP A 98 12.99 -18.02 8.56
CA ASP A 98 14.15 -17.61 9.37
C ASP A 98 14.92 -18.83 9.94
N THR A 99 14.23 -19.95 10.17
CA THR A 99 14.82 -21.21 10.61
C THR A 99 15.28 -22.14 9.45
N GLY A 100 15.21 -21.67 8.20
CA GLY A 100 15.70 -22.42 7.03
C GLY A 100 14.80 -23.58 6.57
N LYS A 101 13.52 -23.62 6.99
CA LYS A 101 12.56 -24.63 6.49
C LYS A 101 12.17 -24.37 5.03
N CYS A 102 12.28 -23.12 4.56
CA CYS A 102 12.05 -22.71 3.19
C CYS A 102 13.30 -22.02 2.63
N ASP A 103 13.45 -22.11 1.33
CA ASP A 103 14.53 -21.45 0.59
C ASP A 103 14.21 -19.97 0.32
N VAL A 104 12.91 -19.69 0.14
CA VAL A 104 12.39 -18.41 -0.31
C VAL A 104 11.14 -18.05 0.51
N LEU A 105 10.98 -16.78 0.82
CA LEU A 105 9.75 -16.19 1.35
C LEU A 105 9.12 -15.29 0.28
N THR A 106 7.82 -15.47 0.03
CA THR A 106 7.06 -14.58 -0.85
C THR A 106 5.96 -13.84 -0.10
N ALA A 107 5.80 -12.57 -0.41
CA ALA A 107 4.76 -11.66 0.06
C ALA A 107 4.75 -10.40 -0.81
N ASP A 108 3.87 -9.44 -0.52
CA ASP A 108 3.97 -8.10 -1.09
C ASP A 108 5.37 -7.52 -0.85
N ALA A 109 5.95 -6.87 -1.84
CA ALA A 109 7.33 -6.36 -1.75
C ALA A 109 7.50 -5.42 -0.54
N SER A 110 6.57 -4.50 -0.30
CA SER A 110 6.61 -3.63 0.87
C SER A 110 6.60 -4.41 2.19
N GLN A 111 5.84 -5.49 2.24
CA GLN A 111 5.78 -6.38 3.41
C GLN A 111 7.11 -7.13 3.59
N LEU A 112 7.75 -7.59 2.52
CA LEU A 112 9.07 -8.23 2.60
C LEU A 112 10.13 -7.31 3.20
N TYR A 113 10.12 -6.00 2.85
CA TYR A 113 11.02 -5.02 3.49
C TYR A 113 10.81 -4.95 5.00
N ALA A 114 9.55 -4.96 5.45
CA ALA A 114 9.24 -4.94 6.87
C ALA A 114 9.60 -6.26 7.58
N LEU A 115 9.28 -7.39 6.96
CA LEU A 115 9.56 -8.72 7.51
C LEU A 115 11.07 -8.97 7.64
N ARG A 116 11.86 -8.49 6.67
CA ARG A 116 13.33 -8.60 6.71
C ARG A 116 13.92 -8.01 7.99
N LEU A 117 13.38 -6.89 8.47
CA LEU A 117 13.87 -6.25 9.70
C LEU A 117 13.65 -7.10 10.95
N ASN A 118 12.72 -8.06 10.91
CA ASN A 118 12.37 -8.93 12.03
C ASN A 118 13.08 -10.30 11.99
N LEU A 119 13.89 -10.54 10.96
CA LEU A 119 14.68 -11.77 10.87
C LEU A 119 15.86 -11.73 11.86
N SER A 120 16.35 -12.90 12.23
CA SER A 120 17.52 -13.04 13.12
C SER A 120 18.78 -12.37 12.56
N LYS A 121 18.93 -12.37 11.22
CA LYS A 121 20.05 -11.76 10.49
C LYS A 121 19.57 -10.98 9.26
N PRO A 122 18.97 -9.80 9.43
CA PRO A 122 18.36 -9.05 8.32
C PRO A 122 19.31 -8.78 7.13
N GLY A 123 20.59 -8.54 7.42
CA GLY A 123 21.62 -8.23 6.41
C GLY A 123 21.99 -9.41 5.49
N ASP A 124 21.72 -10.65 5.93
CA ASP A 124 22.06 -11.86 5.17
C ASP A 124 20.99 -12.18 4.10
N HIS A 125 19.92 -11.37 4.01
CA HIS A 125 18.82 -11.58 3.09
C HIS A 125 18.71 -10.48 2.06
N THR A 126 18.23 -10.83 0.87
CA THR A 126 17.94 -9.90 -0.23
C THR A 126 16.51 -10.08 -0.70
N ILE A 127 15.91 -8.99 -1.18
CA ILE A 127 14.63 -9.00 -1.89
C ILE A 127 14.99 -8.89 -3.37
N LEU A 128 14.45 -9.80 -4.19
CA LEU A 128 14.67 -9.77 -5.63
C LEU A 128 14.00 -8.55 -6.25
N PRO A 129 14.55 -8.05 -7.38
CA PRO A 129 13.95 -6.90 -8.09
C PRO A 129 12.68 -7.28 -8.84
N ASP A 130 12.44 -8.57 -9.06
CA ASP A 130 11.30 -9.06 -9.82
C ASP A 130 10.00 -8.85 -9.04
N ILE A 131 9.01 -8.28 -9.71
CA ILE A 131 7.63 -8.13 -9.23
C ILE A 131 6.73 -8.97 -10.12
N ILE A 132 6.01 -9.92 -9.54
CA ILE A 132 5.26 -10.93 -10.29
C ILE A 132 3.76 -10.70 -10.34
N SER A 133 3.25 -9.70 -9.63
CA SER A 133 1.82 -9.36 -9.62
C SER A 133 1.58 -7.86 -9.49
N LYS A 134 0.32 -7.47 -9.64
CA LYS A 134 -0.18 -6.14 -9.28
C LYS A 134 -0.95 -6.25 -7.97
N GLU A 135 -0.49 -5.50 -6.97
CA GLU A 135 -1.14 -5.42 -5.66
C GLU A 135 -1.52 -3.95 -5.36
N PRO A 136 -2.66 -3.47 -5.91
CA PRO A 136 -3.17 -2.14 -5.56
C PRO A 136 -3.76 -2.18 -4.15
N LEU A 137 -2.98 -1.72 -3.17
CA LEU A 137 -3.38 -1.73 -1.77
C LEU A 137 -4.25 -0.51 -1.46
N ALA A 138 -5.41 -0.75 -0.87
CA ALA A 138 -6.39 0.29 -0.60
C ALA A 138 -7.02 0.12 0.79
N PRO A 139 -7.46 1.22 1.42
CA PRO A 139 -8.39 1.13 2.53
C PRO A 139 -9.69 0.49 2.06
N VAL A 140 -10.38 -0.21 2.96
CA VAL A 140 -11.62 -0.92 2.65
C VAL A 140 -12.71 -0.43 3.59
N VAL A 141 -13.88 -0.15 3.03
CA VAL A 141 -15.10 0.21 3.76
C VAL A 141 -16.24 -0.74 3.36
N ARG A 142 -17.34 -0.71 4.11
CA ARG A 142 -18.55 -1.47 3.77
C ARG A 142 -19.25 -0.86 2.57
N GLU A 143 -19.91 -1.68 1.77
CA GLU A 143 -20.92 -1.23 0.81
C GLU A 143 -22.09 -0.51 1.51
N ARG A 144 -22.81 0.30 0.73
CA ARG A 144 -24.03 1.01 1.14
C ARG A 144 -23.81 2.03 2.26
N ASP A 145 -22.61 2.57 2.33
CA ASP A 145 -22.25 3.71 3.16
C ASP A 145 -21.46 4.68 2.27
N ASP A 146 -22.17 5.27 1.30
CA ASP A 146 -21.55 6.06 0.24
C ASP A 146 -20.92 7.35 0.79
N ASP A 147 -21.53 7.96 1.80
CA ASP A 147 -20.99 9.15 2.46
C ASP A 147 -19.64 8.83 3.13
N TRP A 148 -19.57 7.74 3.87
CA TRP A 148 -18.31 7.30 4.49
C TRP A 148 -17.24 6.92 3.45
N MET A 149 -17.65 6.23 2.39
CA MET A 149 -16.78 5.89 1.27
C MET A 149 -16.20 7.15 0.61
N LEU A 150 -17.01 8.18 0.39
CA LEU A 150 -16.56 9.46 -0.16
C LEU A 150 -15.60 10.19 0.77
N ILE A 151 -15.86 10.21 2.10
CA ILE A 151 -14.97 10.81 3.09
C ILE A 151 -13.59 10.10 3.06
N VAL A 152 -13.55 8.77 3.07
CA VAL A 152 -12.30 8.01 3.01
C VAL A 152 -11.54 8.27 1.71
N LYS A 153 -12.25 8.24 0.57
CA LYS A 153 -11.71 8.53 -0.76
C LYS A 153 -11.06 9.91 -0.82
N TRP A 154 -11.82 10.93 -0.48
CA TRP A 154 -11.37 12.30 -0.61
C TRP A 154 -10.33 12.68 0.44
N THR A 155 -10.28 12.01 1.60
CA THR A 155 -9.18 12.13 2.55
C THR A 155 -7.84 11.77 1.89
N LEU A 156 -7.77 10.63 1.21
CA LEU A 156 -6.56 10.24 0.49
C LEU A 156 -6.25 11.19 -0.67
N TYR A 157 -7.26 11.55 -1.46
CA TYR A 157 -7.08 12.45 -2.59
C TYR A 157 -6.69 13.87 -2.18
N ALA A 158 -7.16 14.36 -1.03
CA ALA A 158 -6.71 15.64 -0.48
C ALA A 158 -5.21 15.62 -0.16
N MET A 159 -4.71 14.51 0.40
CA MET A 159 -3.29 14.34 0.69
C MET A 159 -2.43 14.27 -0.57
N ILE A 160 -2.89 13.60 -1.63
CA ILE A 160 -2.21 13.53 -2.92
C ILE A 160 -2.22 14.90 -3.61
N ASN A 161 -3.38 15.58 -3.67
CA ASN A 161 -3.48 16.94 -4.22
C ASN A 161 -2.60 17.93 -3.46
N ALA A 162 -2.52 17.82 -2.13
CA ALA A 162 -1.64 18.66 -1.32
C ALA A 162 -0.16 18.48 -1.70
N GLU A 163 0.28 17.25 -1.89
CA GLU A 163 1.65 16.98 -2.36
C GLU A 163 1.89 17.60 -3.75
N GLU A 164 0.96 17.42 -4.68
CA GLU A 164 1.06 17.96 -6.04
C GLU A 164 1.14 19.50 -6.05
N LEU A 165 0.43 20.15 -5.15
CA LEU A 165 0.43 21.62 -4.97
C LEU A 165 1.59 22.13 -4.11
N GLY A 166 2.47 21.25 -3.61
CA GLY A 166 3.58 21.60 -2.73
C GLY A 166 3.15 22.03 -1.32
N ILE A 167 1.96 21.63 -0.89
CA ILE A 167 1.42 21.93 0.44
C ILE A 167 1.80 20.80 1.40
N THR A 168 2.39 21.18 2.54
CA THR A 168 2.90 20.27 3.56
C THR A 168 2.35 20.63 4.93
N SER A 169 2.57 19.79 5.92
CA SER A 169 2.25 20.09 7.32
C SER A 169 2.96 21.34 7.84
N GLN A 170 4.09 21.72 7.22
CA GLN A 170 4.91 22.84 7.65
C GLN A 170 4.46 24.19 7.06
N ASN A 171 3.85 24.18 5.86
CA ASN A 171 3.44 25.40 5.16
C ASN A 171 1.93 25.60 5.01
N ILE A 172 1.13 24.74 5.64
CA ILE A 172 -0.35 24.77 5.51
C ILE A 172 -0.95 26.11 5.95
N ASP A 173 -0.38 26.77 6.95
CA ASP A 173 -0.87 28.06 7.43
C ASP A 173 -0.56 29.20 6.43
N GLU A 174 0.47 29.05 5.64
CA GLU A 174 0.78 29.96 4.54
C GLU A 174 -0.13 29.70 3.34
N ALA A 175 -0.44 28.42 3.06
CA ALA A 175 -1.36 28.03 2.01
C ALA A 175 -2.77 28.63 2.19
N LEU A 176 -3.23 28.86 3.41
CA LEU A 176 -4.49 29.56 3.73
C LEU A 176 -4.57 31.01 3.20
N LYS A 177 -3.41 31.62 2.93
CA LYS A 177 -3.31 33.00 2.39
C LYS A 177 -3.15 33.03 0.87
N SER A 178 -3.08 31.86 0.23
CA SER A 178 -2.87 31.73 -1.21
C SER A 178 -4.00 32.36 -2.00
N LYS A 179 -3.65 32.87 -3.19
CA LYS A 179 -4.60 33.35 -4.21
C LYS A 179 -4.69 32.41 -5.42
N LYS A 180 -3.99 31.29 -5.37
CA LYS A 180 -4.08 30.25 -6.41
C LYS A 180 -5.39 29.48 -6.27
N PRO A 181 -6.24 29.40 -7.29
CA PRO A 181 -7.57 28.80 -7.16
C PRO A 181 -7.55 27.34 -6.68
N ASP A 182 -6.57 26.55 -7.12
CA ASP A 182 -6.47 25.14 -6.73
C ASP A 182 -6.16 24.99 -5.24
N VAL A 183 -5.25 25.84 -4.74
CA VAL A 183 -4.91 25.90 -3.32
C VAL A 183 -6.10 26.39 -2.50
N MET A 184 -6.81 27.45 -2.96
CA MET A 184 -7.98 28.01 -2.28
C MET A 184 -9.08 26.96 -2.10
N ARG A 185 -9.32 26.14 -3.13
CA ARG A 185 -10.29 25.04 -3.06
C ARG A 185 -9.86 23.96 -2.07
N LEU A 186 -8.60 23.54 -2.11
CA LEU A 186 -8.07 22.52 -1.19
C LEU A 186 -8.15 22.99 0.27
N VAL A 187 -7.78 24.23 0.56
CA VAL A 187 -7.78 24.77 1.94
C VAL A 187 -9.15 25.30 2.40
N GLY A 188 -10.17 25.22 1.53
CA GLY A 188 -11.55 25.60 1.88
C GLY A 188 -11.80 27.12 1.96
N THR A 189 -10.94 27.98 1.39
CA THR A 189 -11.17 29.42 1.29
C THR A 189 -12.01 29.79 0.06
N GLU A 190 -12.24 28.83 -0.85
CA GLU A 190 -13.15 28.92 -2.01
C GLU A 190 -13.94 27.62 -2.15
N GLY A 191 -15.25 27.73 -2.39
CA GLY A 191 -16.16 26.60 -2.54
C GLY A 191 -16.68 26.01 -1.21
N SER A 192 -17.52 24.97 -1.31
CA SER A 192 -18.18 24.27 -0.19
C SER A 192 -17.84 22.78 -0.11
N TYR A 193 -16.69 22.39 -0.62
CA TYR A 193 -16.33 20.96 -0.81
C TYR A 193 -16.27 20.14 0.48
N GLY A 194 -15.94 20.78 1.60
CA GLY A 194 -16.00 20.13 2.92
C GLY A 194 -17.45 19.87 3.33
N GLU A 195 -18.29 20.89 3.20
CA GLU A 195 -19.70 20.80 3.56
C GLU A 195 -20.47 19.82 2.67
N ASP A 196 -20.10 19.71 1.39
CA ASP A 196 -20.66 18.74 0.46
C ASP A 196 -20.35 17.29 0.88
N LEU A 197 -19.27 17.09 1.64
CA LEU A 197 -18.91 15.80 2.29
C LEU A 197 -19.52 15.66 3.70
N GLY A 198 -20.32 16.62 4.18
CA GLY A 198 -20.81 16.65 5.56
C GLY A 198 -19.74 17.02 6.60
N LEU A 199 -18.62 17.61 6.17
CA LEU A 199 -17.50 18.00 7.01
C LEU A 199 -17.39 19.53 7.15
N THR A 200 -16.41 20.02 7.89
CA THR A 200 -16.11 21.45 7.98
C THR A 200 -15.31 21.94 6.78
N LYS A 201 -15.38 23.23 6.45
CA LYS A 201 -14.62 23.84 5.33
C LYS A 201 -13.12 23.53 5.37
N ASP A 202 -12.56 23.49 6.58
CA ASP A 202 -11.14 23.29 6.84
C ASP A 202 -10.74 21.80 6.93
N TRP A 203 -11.58 20.88 6.49
CA TRP A 203 -11.35 19.43 6.61
C TRP A 203 -9.99 19.00 6.08
N ALA A 204 -9.61 19.41 4.87
CA ALA A 204 -8.33 19.08 4.27
C ALA A 204 -7.14 19.76 5.00
N VAL A 205 -7.33 21.01 5.45
CA VAL A 205 -6.34 21.73 6.27
C VAL A 205 -6.03 20.95 7.56
N ARG A 206 -7.07 20.43 8.22
CA ARG A 206 -6.91 19.62 9.44
C ARG A 206 -6.13 18.33 9.16
N ILE A 207 -6.45 17.65 8.06
CA ILE A 207 -5.71 16.44 7.65
C ILE A 207 -4.24 16.77 7.44
N ILE A 208 -3.94 17.76 6.59
CA ILE A 208 -2.56 18.08 6.23
C ILE A 208 -1.77 18.60 7.43
N ARG A 209 -2.37 19.43 8.28
CA ARG A 209 -1.72 19.96 9.48
C ARG A 209 -1.29 18.86 10.46
N HIS A 210 -2.16 17.87 10.68
CA HIS A 210 -1.92 16.84 11.70
C HIS A 210 -1.21 15.60 11.17
N VAL A 211 -1.42 15.26 9.90
CA VAL A 211 -0.92 14.02 9.31
C VAL A 211 0.15 14.30 8.24
N GLY A 212 0.06 15.41 7.53
CA GLY A 212 0.91 15.73 6.39
C GLY A 212 0.26 15.36 5.05
N ASN A 213 0.90 15.71 3.95
CA ASN A 213 0.52 15.28 2.62
C ASN A 213 0.93 13.80 2.36
N TYR A 214 0.57 13.25 1.20
CA TYR A 214 0.86 11.86 0.86
C TYR A 214 2.37 11.56 0.89
N GLY A 215 3.21 12.45 0.34
CA GLY A 215 4.68 12.29 0.35
C GLY A 215 5.26 12.28 1.77
N GLU A 216 4.81 13.18 2.65
CA GLU A 216 5.26 13.21 4.05
C GLU A 216 4.91 11.91 4.78
N VAL A 217 3.70 11.38 4.55
CA VAL A 217 3.25 10.11 5.14
C VAL A 217 4.05 8.93 4.58
N TYR A 218 4.26 8.90 3.27
CA TYR A 218 5.07 7.87 2.63
C TYR A 218 6.50 7.83 3.21
N GLU A 219 7.19 8.96 3.17
CA GLU A 219 8.59 9.05 3.60
C GLU A 219 8.78 8.68 5.08
N ARG A 220 7.84 9.09 5.93
CA ARG A 220 7.88 8.79 7.36
C ARG A 220 7.66 7.32 7.69
N ASN A 221 6.78 6.64 6.94
CA ASN A 221 6.35 5.29 7.29
C ASN A 221 7.10 4.19 6.53
N VAL A 222 7.39 4.39 5.26
CA VAL A 222 8.00 3.37 4.40
C VAL A 222 9.19 3.87 3.59
N GLY A 223 9.31 5.17 3.37
CA GLY A 223 10.32 5.80 2.54
C GLY A 223 11.66 6.03 3.23
N SER A 224 12.40 7.01 2.75
CA SER A 224 13.78 7.31 3.16
C SER A 224 13.95 7.73 4.62
N LYS A 225 12.87 8.22 5.25
CA LYS A 225 12.85 8.61 6.68
C LYS A 225 12.44 7.45 7.60
N SER A 226 12.16 6.29 7.06
CA SER A 226 11.85 5.06 7.80
C SER A 226 13.03 4.07 7.74
N LYS A 227 12.98 3.04 8.60
CA LYS A 227 13.96 1.93 8.55
C LYS A 227 13.80 1.07 7.28
N LEU A 228 12.69 1.17 6.57
CA LEU A 228 12.42 0.38 5.38
C LEU A 228 13.17 0.93 4.16
N GLY A 229 13.24 2.25 4.00
CA GLY A 229 13.95 2.90 2.91
C GLY A 229 13.44 2.53 1.52
N ILE A 230 12.13 2.29 1.38
CA ILE A 230 11.53 1.86 0.11
C ILE A 230 11.45 3.06 -0.84
N PRO A 231 12.01 2.95 -2.06
CA PRO A 231 11.86 3.99 -3.09
C PRO A 231 10.39 4.17 -3.48
N ARG A 232 10.00 5.40 -3.79
CA ARG A 232 8.62 5.73 -4.19
C ARG A 232 8.14 4.90 -5.40
N GLY A 233 8.96 4.75 -6.43
CA GLY A 233 8.62 3.98 -7.63
C GLY A 233 7.27 4.42 -8.21
N LEU A 234 6.36 3.46 -8.43
CA LEU A 234 4.99 3.73 -8.89
C LEU A 234 4.19 4.63 -7.93
N ASN A 235 4.59 4.73 -6.67
CA ASN A 235 3.94 5.58 -5.66
C ASN A 235 4.37 7.06 -5.74
N GLN A 236 5.21 7.45 -6.70
CA GLN A 236 5.41 8.84 -7.07
C GLN A 236 4.14 9.43 -7.69
N LEU A 237 4.02 10.76 -7.62
CA LEU A 237 2.97 11.46 -8.35
C LEU A 237 3.10 11.23 -9.86
N TRP A 238 1.98 11.30 -10.57
CA TRP A 238 1.91 11.14 -12.03
C TRP A 238 2.86 12.08 -12.80
N ASN A 239 3.05 13.30 -12.30
CA ASN A 239 3.96 14.30 -12.89
C ASN A 239 5.43 14.13 -12.47
N ALA A 240 5.72 13.15 -11.61
CA ALA A 240 7.07 12.80 -11.14
C ALA A 240 7.48 11.36 -11.51
N GLY A 241 6.80 10.77 -12.51
CA GLY A 241 7.14 9.45 -13.06
C GLY A 241 6.46 8.27 -12.36
N GLY A 242 5.52 8.50 -11.45
CA GLY A 242 4.69 7.47 -10.83
C GLY A 242 3.28 7.41 -11.42
N ILE A 243 2.37 6.81 -10.67
CA ILE A 243 0.96 6.67 -11.05
C ILE A 243 -0.01 7.11 -9.94
N GLN A 244 0.48 7.75 -8.86
CA GLN A 244 -0.40 8.40 -7.90
C GLN A 244 -1.04 9.62 -8.56
N TYR A 245 -2.36 9.52 -8.73
CA TYR A 245 -3.17 10.50 -9.42
C TYR A 245 -4.47 10.73 -8.67
N ALA A 246 -4.71 11.95 -8.21
CA ALA A 246 -5.95 12.33 -7.57
C ALA A 246 -6.80 13.20 -8.49
N PRO A 247 -8.14 13.02 -8.52
CA PRO A 247 -9.03 13.95 -9.19
C PRO A 247 -8.93 15.35 -8.58
N PRO A 248 -9.13 16.41 -9.39
CA PRO A 248 -9.11 17.78 -8.88
C PRO A 248 -10.30 18.06 -7.97
N ILE A 249 -10.11 18.93 -6.96
CA ILE A 249 -11.19 19.48 -6.13
C ILE A 249 -11.83 20.62 -6.91
N ARG A 250 -13.00 20.36 -7.50
CA ARG A 250 -13.76 21.31 -8.32
C ARG A 250 -15.27 21.10 -8.17
#